data_7b15b8c780da3d73fdb2bf203f576eb3
#
_entry.id   7b15b8c780da3d73fdb2bf203f576eb3
#
_cell.length_a   1.000
_cell.length_b   1.000
_cell.length_c   1.000
_cell.angle_alpha   90.00
_cell.angle_beta   90.00
_cell.angle_gamma   90.00
#
_symmetry.space_group_name_H-M   'P 1'
#
loop_
_entity.id
_entity.type
_entity.pdbx_description
1 polymer ?
#
loop_
_entity_poly.entity_id
_entity_poly.type
_entity_poly.pdbx_seq_one_letter_code
_entity_poly.pdbx_strand_id
1 'polypeptide(L)' 'MENKTYIITKIESEYAYLKNENTNEELFIALALLPTGADVDTRLKYSFPDFEII' A
#
# COMPACT_ATOMS: atom_id res chain seq x y z
N MET A 1 17.55 -2.49 -8.26
CA MET A 1 16.69 -2.06 -7.19
C MET A 1 15.37 -2.76 -7.23
N GLU A 2 14.94 -3.30 -6.09
CA GLU A 2 13.70 -4.07 -6.06
C GLU A 2 12.51 -3.19 -5.77
N ASN A 3 11.48 -3.38 -6.54
CA ASN A 3 10.19 -2.77 -6.28
C ASN A 3 9.32 -3.78 -5.57
N LYS A 4 8.50 -3.30 -4.65
CA LYS A 4 7.60 -4.16 -3.91
C LYS A 4 6.17 -3.80 -4.29
N THR A 5 5.34 -4.80 -4.41
CA THR A 5 3.94 -4.62 -4.75
C THR A 5 3.08 -4.98 -3.56
N TYR A 6 2.14 -4.11 -3.25
CA TYR A 6 1.24 -4.29 -2.12
C TYR A 6 -0.19 -4.16 -2.58
N ILE A 7 -1.09 -4.73 -1.80
CA ILE A 7 -2.51 -4.52 -1.99
C ILE A 7 -3.08 -4.00 -0.68
N ILE A 8 -3.99 -3.02 -0.79
CA ILE A 8 -4.65 -2.47 0.38
C ILE A 8 -5.73 -3.46 0.80
N THR A 9 -5.60 -4.01 2.00
CA THR A 9 -6.55 -4.99 2.48
C THR A 9 -7.63 -4.40 3.37
N LYS A 10 -7.33 -3.26 4.00
CA LYS A 10 -8.27 -2.63 4.91
C LYS A 10 -7.90 -1.18 5.11
N ILE A 11 -8.89 -0.33 5.23
CA ILE A 11 -8.71 1.06 5.60
C ILE A 11 -9.52 1.30 6.85
N GLU A 12 -8.89 1.87 7.86
CA GLU A 12 -9.54 2.09 9.13
C GLU A 12 -9.13 3.45 9.66
N SER A 13 -10.11 4.36 9.76
CA SER A 13 -9.87 5.71 10.22
C SER A 13 -8.83 6.38 9.32
N GLU A 14 -7.68 6.77 9.87
CA GLU A 14 -6.64 7.45 9.10
C GLU A 14 -5.50 6.53 8.71
N TYR A 15 -5.71 5.22 8.80
CA TYR A 15 -4.66 4.24 8.56
C TYR A 15 -5.09 3.21 7.53
N ALA A 16 -4.12 2.65 6.86
CA ALA A 16 -4.36 1.59 5.89
C ALA A 16 -3.48 0.39 6.20
N TYR A 17 -4.02 -0.79 5.95
CA TYR A 17 -3.30 -2.03 6.07
C TYR A 17 -2.97 -2.51 4.67
N LEU A 18 -1.70 -2.79 4.43
CA LEU A 18 -1.23 -3.26 3.14
C LEU A 18 -0.65 -4.66 3.29
N LYS A 19 -0.76 -5.44 2.24
CA LYS A 19 -0.16 -6.77 2.23
C LYS A 19 0.75 -6.89 1.03
N ASN A 20 2.00 -7.32 1.29
CA ASN A 20 2.96 -7.55 0.24
C ASN A 20 2.53 -8.78 -0.56
N GLU A 21 2.35 -8.62 -1.87
CA GLU A 21 1.83 -9.70 -2.72
C GLU A 21 2.81 -10.86 -2.85
N ASN A 22 4.10 -10.62 -2.65
CA ASN A 22 5.11 -11.66 -2.80
C ASN A 22 5.43 -12.39 -1.51
N THR A 23 5.42 -11.69 -0.39
CA THR A 23 5.85 -12.25 0.89
C THR A 23 4.73 -12.41 1.89
N ASN A 24 3.57 -11.84 1.62
CA ASN A 24 2.41 -11.82 2.53
C ASN A 24 2.65 -11.02 3.81
N GLU A 25 3.72 -10.25 3.84
CA GLU A 25 3.97 -9.37 4.97
C GLU A 25 2.97 -8.23 4.99
N GLU A 26 2.60 -7.80 6.18
CA GLU A 26 1.65 -6.71 6.34
C GLU A 26 2.35 -5.44 6.77
N LEU A 27 1.87 -4.32 6.23
CA LEU A 27 2.30 -3.01 6.65
C LEU A 27 1.10 -2.24 7.19
N PHE A 28 1.36 -1.40 8.14
CA PHE A 28 0.34 -0.52 8.71
C PHE A 28 0.87 0.90 8.58
N ILE A 29 0.26 1.70 7.73
CA ILE A 29 0.77 3.05 7.44
C ILE A 29 -0.36 4.06 7.45
N ALA A 30 0.03 5.33 7.57
CA ALA A 30 -0.93 6.41 7.52
C ALA A 30 -1.51 6.52 6.11
N LEU A 31 -2.82 6.68 6.03
CA LEU A 31 -3.51 6.82 4.77
C LEU A 31 -2.99 8.00 3.96
N ALA A 32 -2.55 9.05 4.64
CA ALA A 32 -2.02 10.24 3.98
C ALA A 32 -0.75 9.97 3.17
N LEU A 33 -0.07 8.84 3.42
CA LEU A 33 1.13 8.48 2.67
C LEU A 33 0.81 7.80 1.36
N LEU A 34 -0.46 7.48 1.11
CA LEU A 34 -0.87 6.80 -0.11
C LEU A 34 -1.31 7.81 -1.17
N PRO A 35 -1.23 7.41 -2.45
CA PRO A 35 -1.70 8.29 -3.52
C PRO A 35 -3.20 8.56 -3.40
N THR A 36 -3.60 9.69 -3.94
CA THR A 36 -5.01 10.05 -3.99
C THR A 36 -5.77 8.99 -4.80
N GLY A 37 -6.90 8.56 -4.26
CA GLY A 37 -7.72 7.55 -4.93
C GLY A 37 -7.44 6.13 -4.52
N ALA A 38 -6.45 5.91 -3.65
CA ALA A 38 -6.18 4.57 -3.14
C ALA A 38 -7.33 4.13 -2.23
N ASP A 39 -7.74 2.88 -2.39
CA ASP A 39 -8.86 2.32 -1.63
C ASP A 39 -8.60 0.84 -1.39
N VAL A 40 -9.50 0.18 -0.67
CA VAL A 40 -9.41 -1.26 -0.47
C VAL A 40 -9.32 -1.95 -1.83
N ASP A 41 -8.47 -2.96 -1.91
CA ASP A 41 -8.20 -3.74 -3.12
C ASP A 41 -7.38 -3.01 -4.17
N THR A 42 -6.97 -1.77 -3.91
CA THR A 42 -6.06 -1.06 -4.81
C THR A 42 -4.67 -1.68 -4.70
N ARG A 43 -4.06 -1.94 -5.84
CA ARG A 43 -2.68 -2.43 -5.87
C ARG A 43 -1.73 -1.25 -5.96
N LEU A 44 -0.63 -1.36 -5.23
CA LEU A 44 0.35 -0.29 -5.14
C LEU A 44 1.73 -0.84 -5.42
N LYS A 45 2.54 -0.03 -6.08
CA LYS A 45 3.95 -0.33 -6.24
C LYS A 45 4.73 0.61 -5.34
N TYR A 46 5.60 0.06 -4.51
CA TYR A 46 6.46 0.85 -3.65
C TYR A 46 7.80 1.04 -4.34
N SER A 47 8.10 2.28 -4.63
CA SER A 47 9.40 2.67 -5.19
C SER A 47 9.90 3.79 -4.30
N PHE A 48 10.73 3.42 -3.33
CA PHE A 48 11.16 4.34 -2.27
C PHE A 48 11.40 5.75 -2.82
N PRO A 49 10.85 6.76 -2.17
CA PRO A 49 10.04 6.72 -0.94
C PRO A 49 8.54 6.76 -1.18
N ASP A 50 8.08 6.49 -2.39
CA ASP A 50 6.70 6.72 -2.78
C ASP A 50 5.94 5.44 -3.09
N PHE A 51 4.62 5.50 -2.89
CA PHE A 51 3.71 4.48 -3.37
C PHE A 51 3.01 5.00 -4.62
N GLU A 52 2.79 4.11 -5.58
CA GLU A 52 2.07 4.47 -6.81
C GLU A 52 0.98 3.43 -7.07
N ILE A 53 -0.15 3.90 -7.57
CA ILE A 53 -1.25 3.01 -7.97
C ILE A 53 -0.88 2.38 -9.31
N ILE A 54 -1.02 1.08 -9.41
CA ILE A 54 -0.72 0.35 -10.64
C ILE A 54 -1.94 -0.35 -11.21
#